data_e8a6c6bb125c180addaf5023ba258ab9
#
_entry.id   e8a6c6bb125c180addaf5023ba258ab9
#
_cell.length_a   1.000
_cell.length_b   1.000
_cell.length_c   1.000
_cell.angle_alpha   90.00
_cell.angle_beta   90.00
_cell.angle_gamma   90.00
#
_symmetry.space_group_name_H-M   'P 1'
#
loop_
_entity.id
_entity.type
_entity.pdbx_description
1 polymer ?
#
loop_
_entity_poly.entity_id
_entity_poly.type
_entity_poly.pdbx_seq_one_letter_code
_entity_poly.pdbx_strand_id
1 'polypeptide(L)'
;MGLDFGKPEAMTGSVVVPEKNEIEEVKQYDIVADRQQLNTTLTNSKEVDDIVSTIEVYNLDTIVSFGSEVAEEISRASDVVLNNTNMSQLDDSSELLNTLTKIMNQFDIDELKENPGLFGKLFGNLRKQLDKIIDKYHTMGDEVDKIYVQLKKYEAEIRQSNRKLDEMFQANVNYYHELVKYILAGEQGC
;
A
#
# COMPACT_ATOMS: atom_id res chain seq x y z
N MET A 1 -58.51 7.36 22.12
CA MET A 1 -57.50 7.82 21.20
C MET A 1 -56.26 7.00 21.45
N GLY A 2 -56.07 5.95 20.63
CA GLY A 2 -54.92 5.06 20.74
C GLY A 2 -53.76 5.68 19.96
N LEU A 3 -52.62 5.80 20.60
CA LEU A 3 -51.35 6.21 19.96
C LEU A 3 -50.79 4.95 19.27
N ASP A 4 -50.82 5.01 17.94
CA ASP A 4 -50.20 4.01 17.07
C ASP A 4 -48.68 4.27 17.05
N PHE A 5 -47.91 3.44 17.76
CA PHE A 5 -46.47 3.44 17.65
C PHE A 5 -46.10 2.61 16.41
N GLY A 6 -45.86 3.31 15.30
CA GLY A 6 -45.37 2.71 14.08
C GLY A 6 -44.23 1.73 14.35
N LYS A 7 -44.30 0.55 13.71
CA LYS A 7 -43.28 -0.48 13.75
C LYS A 7 -41.90 0.13 13.41
N PRO A 8 -40.84 -0.18 14.17
CA PRO A 8 -39.50 0.19 13.74
C PRO A 8 -39.19 -0.51 12.41
N GLU A 9 -39.03 0.29 11.36
CA GLU A 9 -38.45 -0.21 10.12
C GLU A 9 -37.06 -0.75 10.46
N ALA A 10 -36.86 -2.03 10.18
CA ALA A 10 -35.56 -2.66 10.27
C ALA A 10 -34.62 -1.89 9.34
N MET A 11 -33.71 -1.13 9.91
CA MET A 11 -32.54 -0.63 9.21
C MET A 11 -31.69 -1.86 8.80
N THR A 12 -32.04 -2.44 7.66
CA THR A 12 -31.11 -3.29 6.92
C THR A 12 -30.04 -2.40 6.32
N GLY A 13 -29.14 -1.89 7.18
CA GLY A 13 -27.86 -1.40 6.74
C GLY A 13 -27.17 -2.60 6.10
N SER A 14 -27.20 -2.69 4.78
CA SER A 14 -26.30 -3.54 4.05
C SER A 14 -24.89 -3.16 4.49
N VAL A 15 -24.30 -3.98 5.35
CA VAL A 15 -22.86 -3.99 5.51
C VAL A 15 -22.34 -4.36 4.14
N VAL A 16 -21.95 -3.35 3.36
CA VAL A 16 -21.18 -3.56 2.15
C VAL A 16 -19.87 -4.15 2.63
N VAL A 17 -19.82 -5.48 2.68
CA VAL A 17 -18.57 -6.21 2.81
C VAL A 17 -17.77 -5.75 1.59
N PRO A 18 -16.62 -5.07 1.76
CA PRO A 18 -15.82 -4.68 0.62
C PRO A 18 -15.53 -5.95 -0.16
N GLU A 19 -15.83 -5.92 -1.47
CA GLU A 19 -15.42 -6.98 -2.38
C GLU A 19 -13.99 -7.35 -2.03
N LYS A 20 -13.78 -8.65 -1.87
CA LYS A 20 -12.47 -9.25 -1.65
C LYS A 20 -11.59 -8.76 -2.79
N ASN A 21 -10.87 -7.65 -2.57
CA ASN A 21 -9.82 -7.24 -3.46
C ASN A 21 -8.86 -8.42 -3.49
N GLU A 22 -8.91 -9.21 -4.54
CA GLU A 22 -7.90 -10.21 -4.80
C GLU A 22 -6.59 -9.43 -4.76
N ILE A 23 -5.76 -9.76 -3.79
CA ILE A 23 -4.39 -9.29 -3.75
C ILE A 23 -3.79 -9.93 -4.99
N GLU A 24 -3.65 -9.14 -6.08
CA GLU A 24 -2.90 -9.59 -7.23
C GLU A 24 -1.53 -10.01 -6.73
N GLU A 25 -1.23 -11.30 -6.81
CA GLU A 25 0.11 -11.79 -6.51
C GLU A 25 1.06 -11.11 -7.48
N VAL A 26 1.85 -10.18 -6.97
CA VAL A 26 2.89 -9.52 -7.75
C VAL A 26 3.85 -10.61 -8.21
N LYS A 27 3.86 -10.89 -9.51
CA LYS A 27 4.82 -11.84 -10.07
C LYS A 27 6.22 -11.34 -9.78
N GLN A 28 6.99 -12.18 -9.11
CA GLN A 28 8.37 -11.88 -8.81
C GLN A 28 9.16 -11.76 -10.14
N TYR A 29 9.88 -10.66 -10.31
CA TYR A 29 10.70 -10.41 -11.49
C TYR A 29 11.88 -11.38 -11.50
N ASP A 30 12.01 -12.19 -12.58
CA ASP A 30 13.09 -13.14 -12.76
C ASP A 30 14.25 -12.50 -13.52
N ILE A 31 15.16 -11.88 -12.77
CA ILE A 31 16.34 -11.21 -13.32
C ILE A 31 17.27 -12.18 -14.08
N VAL A 32 17.28 -13.46 -13.71
CA VAL A 32 18.15 -14.45 -14.36
C VAL A 32 17.61 -14.81 -15.73
N ALA A 33 16.31 -15.08 -15.83
CA ALA A 33 15.65 -15.35 -17.10
C ALA A 33 15.73 -14.15 -18.05
N ASP A 34 15.49 -12.95 -17.52
CA ASP A 34 15.56 -11.70 -18.30
C ASP A 34 16.98 -11.46 -18.83
N ARG A 35 18.02 -11.64 -18.00
CA ARG A 35 19.41 -11.53 -18.42
C ARG A 35 19.77 -12.53 -19.53
N GLN A 36 19.30 -13.78 -19.42
CA GLN A 36 19.53 -14.78 -20.46
C GLN A 36 18.89 -14.39 -21.79
N GLN A 37 17.65 -13.88 -21.72
CA GLN A 37 16.93 -13.41 -22.90
C GLN A 37 17.66 -12.21 -23.54
N LEU A 38 18.07 -11.22 -22.73
CA LEU A 38 18.82 -10.05 -23.19
C LEU A 38 20.16 -10.46 -23.85
N ASN A 39 20.93 -11.33 -23.21
CA ASN A 39 22.16 -11.82 -23.79
C ASN A 39 21.93 -12.48 -25.15
N THR A 40 20.87 -13.30 -25.28
CA THR A 40 20.55 -13.97 -26.53
C THR A 40 20.16 -12.98 -27.64
N THR A 41 19.40 -11.95 -27.28
CA THR A 41 18.84 -10.97 -28.23
C THR A 41 19.85 -9.90 -28.63
N LEU A 42 20.67 -9.46 -27.66
CA LEU A 42 21.59 -8.33 -27.84
C LEU A 42 22.99 -8.74 -28.33
N THR A 43 23.41 -9.97 -28.13
CA THR A 43 24.70 -10.46 -28.64
C THR A 43 24.76 -10.30 -30.15
N ASN A 44 25.75 -9.56 -30.67
CA ASN A 44 25.91 -9.15 -32.07
C ASN A 44 24.74 -8.30 -32.61
N SER A 45 24.02 -7.58 -31.74
CA SER A 45 23.01 -6.62 -32.18
C SER A 45 23.65 -5.32 -32.62
N LYS A 46 22.97 -4.61 -33.56
CA LYS A 46 23.44 -3.29 -34.02
C LYS A 46 23.60 -2.31 -32.85
N GLU A 47 22.71 -2.40 -31.82
CA GLU A 47 22.76 -1.51 -30.67
C GLU A 47 24.04 -1.71 -29.86
N VAL A 48 24.47 -2.96 -29.65
CA VAL A 48 25.71 -3.29 -28.96
C VAL A 48 26.91 -2.92 -29.82
N ASP A 49 26.87 -3.18 -31.14
CA ASP A 49 27.93 -2.81 -32.06
C ASP A 49 28.14 -1.28 -32.11
N ASP A 50 27.07 -0.50 -32.08
CA ASP A 50 27.14 0.96 -32.03
C ASP A 50 27.85 1.40 -30.74
N ILE A 51 27.59 0.78 -29.60
CA ILE A 51 28.28 1.10 -28.34
C ILE A 51 29.74 0.67 -28.39
N VAL A 52 30.05 -0.53 -28.92
CA VAL A 52 31.44 -0.99 -29.12
C VAL A 52 32.24 0.02 -29.93
N SER A 53 31.64 0.60 -30.97
CA SER A 53 32.30 1.61 -31.81
C SER A 53 32.73 2.87 -31.08
N THR A 54 32.18 3.13 -29.89
CA THR A 54 32.54 4.27 -29.04
C THR A 54 33.73 3.99 -28.13
N ILE A 55 34.20 2.75 -28.04
CA ILE A 55 35.31 2.36 -27.17
C ILE A 55 36.62 2.64 -27.86
N GLU A 56 37.35 3.65 -27.37
CA GLU A 56 38.69 3.94 -27.80
C GLU A 56 39.70 3.20 -26.91
N VAL A 57 40.13 1.99 -27.32
CA VAL A 57 41.01 1.11 -26.51
C VAL A 57 42.35 1.75 -26.13
N TYR A 58 42.78 2.78 -26.87
CA TYR A 58 44.03 3.49 -26.59
C TYR A 58 43.86 4.75 -25.71
N ASN A 59 42.62 5.07 -25.35
CA ASN A 59 42.28 6.21 -24.50
C ASN A 59 41.78 5.71 -23.14
N LEU A 60 42.60 5.85 -22.10
CA LEU A 60 42.31 5.40 -20.77
C LEU A 60 41.06 6.09 -20.20
N ASP A 61 40.83 7.36 -20.54
CA ASP A 61 39.69 8.13 -20.03
C ASP A 61 38.35 7.58 -20.56
N THR A 62 38.31 7.16 -21.84
CA THR A 62 37.11 6.54 -22.42
C THR A 62 36.82 5.15 -21.81
N ILE A 63 37.85 4.38 -21.50
CA ILE A 63 37.72 3.08 -20.85
C ILE A 63 37.18 3.25 -19.41
N VAL A 64 37.73 4.19 -18.66
CA VAL A 64 37.33 4.44 -17.27
C VAL A 64 35.92 5.02 -17.17
N SER A 65 35.53 5.86 -18.12
CA SER A 65 34.19 6.46 -18.16
C SER A 65 33.13 5.60 -18.84
N PHE A 66 33.54 4.47 -19.46
CA PHE A 66 32.63 3.60 -20.17
C PHE A 66 31.49 3.07 -19.26
N GLY A 67 30.23 3.33 -19.64
CA GLY A 67 29.06 2.94 -18.90
C GLY A 67 28.81 3.76 -17.62
N SER A 68 29.64 4.76 -17.30
CA SER A 68 29.48 5.55 -16.08
C SER A 68 28.18 6.33 -16.03
N GLU A 69 27.69 6.83 -17.15
CA GLU A 69 26.40 7.55 -17.24
C GLU A 69 25.23 6.67 -16.87
N VAL A 70 25.17 5.45 -17.43
CA VAL A 70 24.10 4.47 -17.12
C VAL A 70 24.18 4.02 -15.67
N ALA A 71 25.39 3.78 -15.15
CA ALA A 71 25.59 3.40 -13.75
C ALA A 71 25.14 4.53 -12.79
N GLU A 72 25.39 5.79 -13.14
CA GLU A 72 24.95 6.95 -12.36
C GLU A 72 23.40 7.09 -12.38
N GLU A 73 22.76 6.88 -13.52
CA GLU A 73 21.30 6.88 -13.63
C GLU A 73 20.65 5.79 -12.77
N ILE A 74 21.21 4.59 -12.77
CA ILE A 74 20.76 3.49 -11.90
C ILE A 74 20.92 3.88 -10.42
N SER A 75 22.04 4.46 -10.06
CA SER A 75 22.29 4.92 -8.68
C SER A 75 21.26 5.95 -8.25
N ARG A 76 21.02 6.97 -9.08
CA ARG A 76 19.99 8.00 -8.80
C ARG A 76 18.58 7.40 -8.68
N ALA A 77 18.22 6.47 -9.57
CA ALA A 77 16.93 5.80 -9.52
C ALA A 77 16.77 4.97 -8.22
N SER A 78 17.82 4.27 -7.82
CA SER A 78 17.86 3.50 -6.57
C SER A 78 17.70 4.38 -5.34
N ASP A 79 18.39 5.52 -5.29
CA ASP A 79 18.27 6.49 -4.20
C ASP A 79 16.85 7.05 -4.10
N VAL A 80 16.21 7.31 -5.23
CA VAL A 80 14.81 7.76 -5.26
C VAL A 80 13.87 6.69 -4.69
N VAL A 81 14.08 5.40 -5.01
CA VAL A 81 13.30 4.28 -4.44
C VAL A 81 13.47 4.24 -2.92
N LEU A 82 14.70 4.22 -2.44
CA LEU A 82 15.02 4.14 -1.01
C LEU A 82 14.42 5.30 -0.21
N ASN A 83 14.50 6.52 -0.75
CA ASN A 83 14.00 7.72 -0.08
C ASN A 83 12.46 7.85 -0.13
N ASN A 84 11.79 7.19 -1.06
CA ASN A 84 10.33 7.25 -1.18
C ASN A 84 9.61 6.07 -0.50
N THR A 85 10.32 5.05 -0.03
CA THR A 85 9.74 3.95 0.73
C THR A 85 9.52 4.39 2.18
N ASN A 86 8.37 5.00 2.43
CA ASN A 86 8.02 5.50 3.77
C ASN A 86 7.22 4.44 4.52
N MET A 87 7.88 3.72 5.45
CA MET A 87 7.26 2.69 6.30
C MET A 87 6.35 3.27 7.39
N SER A 88 6.45 4.58 7.70
CA SER A 88 5.68 5.21 8.78
C SER A 88 4.17 5.11 8.59
N GLN A 89 3.70 5.15 7.34
CA GLN A 89 2.27 5.02 7.03
C GLN A 89 1.67 3.65 7.41
N LEU A 90 2.48 2.58 7.35
CA LEU A 90 2.06 1.24 7.77
C LEU A 90 1.95 1.16 9.31
N ASP A 91 2.88 1.78 10.02
CA ASP A 91 2.88 1.81 11.48
C ASP A 91 1.67 2.61 11.99
N ASP A 92 1.40 3.79 11.42
CA ASP A 92 0.27 4.64 11.76
C ASP A 92 -1.08 3.93 11.51
N SER A 93 -1.22 3.22 10.38
CA SER A 93 -2.43 2.46 10.07
C SER A 93 -2.62 1.27 11.03
N SER A 94 -1.55 0.63 11.46
CA SER A 94 -1.58 -0.45 12.45
C SER A 94 -2.03 0.06 13.82
N GLU A 95 -1.60 1.25 14.23
CA GLU A 95 -2.04 1.87 15.47
C GLU A 95 -3.55 2.20 15.43
N LEU A 96 -4.05 2.72 14.31
CA LEU A 96 -5.47 2.97 14.11
C LEU A 96 -6.31 1.68 14.17
N LEU A 97 -5.85 0.60 13.55
CA LEU A 97 -6.52 -0.70 13.61
C LEU A 97 -6.55 -1.27 15.04
N ASN A 98 -5.45 -1.11 15.79
CA ASN A 98 -5.41 -1.49 17.20
C ASN A 98 -6.39 -0.65 18.04
N THR A 99 -6.51 0.64 17.77
CA THR A 99 -7.46 1.51 18.43
C THR A 99 -8.90 1.12 18.11
N LEU A 100 -9.19 0.83 16.83
CA LEU A 100 -10.50 0.31 16.42
C LEU A 100 -10.85 -1.01 17.13
N THR A 101 -9.90 -1.93 17.23
CA THR A 101 -10.08 -3.20 17.95
C THR A 101 -10.40 -2.98 19.42
N LYS A 102 -9.74 -2.02 20.08
CA LYS A 102 -10.03 -1.66 21.48
C LYS A 102 -11.45 -1.09 21.63
N ILE A 103 -11.88 -0.24 20.71
CA ILE A 103 -13.24 0.33 20.70
C ILE A 103 -14.25 -0.80 20.50
N MET A 104 -14.04 -1.70 19.53
CA MET A 104 -14.92 -2.84 19.27
C MET A 104 -15.02 -3.79 20.46
N ASN A 105 -13.92 -4.01 21.19
CA ASN A 105 -13.92 -4.85 22.41
C ASN A 105 -14.67 -4.20 23.58
N GLN A 106 -14.89 -2.89 23.55
CA GLN A 106 -15.73 -2.18 24.55
C GLN A 106 -17.21 -2.22 24.21
N PHE A 107 -17.55 -2.69 23.00
CA PHE A 107 -18.92 -2.84 22.53
C PHE A 107 -19.48 -4.18 23.01
N ASP A 108 -20.18 -4.16 24.15
CA ASP A 108 -20.81 -5.34 24.71
C ASP A 108 -22.32 -5.34 24.37
N ILE A 109 -22.68 -6.17 23.39
CA ILE A 109 -24.09 -6.35 22.99
C ILE A 109 -24.91 -6.96 24.13
N ASP A 110 -24.30 -7.72 25.03
CA ASP A 110 -24.99 -8.38 26.15
C ASP A 110 -25.32 -7.36 27.26
N GLU A 111 -24.57 -6.24 27.37
CA GLU A 111 -24.91 -5.10 28.23
C GLU A 111 -26.33 -4.53 27.91
N LEU A 112 -26.74 -4.63 26.64
CA LEU A 112 -28.06 -4.23 26.17
C LEU A 112 -29.15 -5.32 26.42
N LYS A 113 -28.75 -6.59 26.55
CA LYS A 113 -29.65 -7.72 26.71
C LYS A 113 -29.91 -8.09 28.18
N GLU A 114 -28.94 -7.86 29.06
CA GLU A 114 -28.99 -8.39 30.44
C GLU A 114 -29.90 -7.62 31.43
N ASN A 115 -30.59 -6.58 30.99
CA ASN A 115 -31.47 -5.83 31.89
C ASN A 115 -32.99 -5.88 31.62
N PRO A 116 -33.60 -7.00 31.25
CA PRO A 116 -35.07 -7.11 31.24
C PRO A 116 -35.71 -7.23 32.64
N GLY A 117 -34.93 -7.60 33.67
CA GLY A 117 -35.43 -7.91 34.99
C GLY A 117 -35.52 -6.73 35.98
N LEU A 118 -34.91 -5.61 35.69
CA LEU A 118 -34.94 -4.39 36.52
C LEU A 118 -36.08 -3.44 36.16
N PHE A 119 -36.90 -3.78 35.19
CA PHE A 119 -38.02 -2.96 34.71
C PHE A 119 -39.16 -2.72 35.76
N GLY A 120 -39.10 -3.39 36.89
CA GLY A 120 -40.19 -3.34 37.87
C GLY A 120 -40.04 -2.35 39.03
N LYS A 121 -38.85 -1.83 39.35
CA LYS A 121 -38.67 -1.11 40.63
C LYS A 121 -37.97 0.27 40.59
N LEU A 122 -37.48 0.79 39.44
CA LEU A 122 -36.66 2.00 39.46
C LEU A 122 -36.89 2.96 38.27
N PHE A 123 -38.13 3.36 38.05
CA PHE A 123 -38.49 4.27 36.94
C PHE A 123 -37.76 5.62 36.93
N GLY A 124 -37.14 6.07 38.03
CA GLY A 124 -36.43 7.35 38.10
C GLY A 124 -34.95 7.30 37.66
N ASN A 125 -34.31 6.15 37.80
CA ASN A 125 -32.87 6.00 37.45
C ASN A 125 -32.61 5.35 36.09
N LEU A 126 -33.61 4.66 35.55
CA LEU A 126 -33.50 3.93 34.27
C LEU A 126 -33.19 4.87 33.11
N ARG A 127 -33.85 6.03 33.06
CA ARG A 127 -33.67 7.02 32.02
C ARG A 127 -32.22 7.57 32.00
N LYS A 128 -31.69 7.86 33.19
CA LYS A 128 -30.28 8.35 33.30
C LYS A 128 -29.26 7.28 32.94
N GLN A 129 -29.54 6.02 33.18
CA GLN A 129 -28.65 4.90 32.80
C GLN A 129 -28.75 4.66 31.30
N LEU A 130 -29.96 4.69 30.73
CA LEU A 130 -30.18 4.58 29.29
C LEU A 130 -29.51 5.73 28.53
N ASP A 131 -29.66 6.95 29.02
CA ASP A 131 -29.02 8.13 28.45
C ASP A 131 -27.47 7.96 28.45
N LYS A 132 -26.88 7.46 29.54
CA LYS A 132 -25.43 7.18 29.59
C LYS A 132 -24.97 6.10 28.62
N ILE A 133 -25.77 5.05 28.45
CA ILE A 133 -25.49 4.00 27.48
C ILE A 133 -25.56 4.55 26.05
N ILE A 134 -26.61 5.32 25.75
CA ILE A 134 -26.76 5.98 24.44
C ILE A 134 -25.60 6.91 24.17
N ASP A 135 -25.22 7.75 25.14
CA ASP A 135 -24.09 8.67 25.03
C ASP A 135 -22.77 7.91 24.80
N LYS A 136 -22.54 6.80 25.52
CA LYS A 136 -21.36 5.95 25.35
C LYS A 136 -21.28 5.43 23.90
N TYR A 137 -22.37 4.88 23.39
CA TYR A 137 -22.37 4.32 22.03
C TYR A 137 -22.35 5.39 20.95
N HIS A 138 -22.92 6.57 21.19
CA HIS A 138 -22.80 7.71 20.29
C HIS A 138 -21.35 8.18 20.20
N THR A 139 -20.66 8.32 21.32
CA THR A 139 -19.25 8.69 21.37
C THR A 139 -18.36 7.66 20.67
N MET A 140 -18.64 6.37 20.88
CA MET A 140 -17.92 5.28 20.21
C MET A 140 -18.14 5.29 18.70
N GLY A 141 -19.36 5.59 18.23
CA GLY A 141 -19.68 5.75 16.82
C GLY A 141 -18.87 6.88 16.17
N ASP A 142 -18.81 8.02 16.82
CA ASP A 142 -18.04 9.18 16.37
C ASP A 142 -16.52 8.88 16.28
N GLU A 143 -15.99 8.10 17.22
CA GLU A 143 -14.60 7.66 17.20
C GLU A 143 -14.32 6.67 16.06
N VAL A 144 -15.23 5.72 15.82
CA VAL A 144 -15.13 4.77 14.70
C VAL A 144 -15.17 5.51 13.36
N ASP A 145 -16.05 6.49 13.20
CA ASP A 145 -16.15 7.30 11.99
C ASP A 145 -14.86 8.08 11.71
N LYS A 146 -14.24 8.66 12.73
CA LYS A 146 -12.95 9.35 12.60
C LYS A 146 -11.85 8.38 12.15
N ILE A 147 -11.78 7.20 12.76
CA ILE A 147 -10.81 6.17 12.37
C ILE A 147 -11.06 5.72 10.93
N TYR A 148 -12.31 5.52 10.52
CA TYR A 148 -12.66 5.15 9.16
C TYR A 148 -12.18 6.18 8.14
N VAL A 149 -12.40 7.47 8.40
CA VAL A 149 -11.94 8.55 7.52
C VAL A 149 -10.41 8.56 7.41
N GLN A 150 -9.70 8.35 8.52
CA GLN A 150 -8.24 8.28 8.52
C GLN A 150 -7.73 7.05 7.76
N LEU A 151 -8.33 5.88 7.95
CA LEU A 151 -7.97 4.66 7.21
C LEU A 151 -8.18 4.83 5.70
N LYS A 152 -9.26 5.49 5.29
CA LYS A 152 -9.50 5.82 3.88
C LYS A 152 -8.43 6.74 3.30
N LYS A 153 -7.96 7.69 4.08
CA LYS A 153 -6.84 8.57 3.69
C LYS A 153 -5.56 7.76 3.50
N TYR A 154 -5.20 6.89 4.46
CA TYR A 154 -4.03 6.02 4.34
C TYR A 154 -4.14 5.04 3.17
N GLU A 155 -5.32 4.47 2.92
CA GLU A 155 -5.55 3.63 1.75
C GLU A 155 -5.21 4.38 0.46
N ALA A 156 -5.66 5.63 0.31
CA ALA A 156 -5.38 6.45 -0.86
C ALA A 156 -3.88 6.76 -1.00
N GLU A 157 -3.22 7.10 0.10
CA GLU A 157 -1.78 7.39 0.13
C GLU A 157 -0.94 6.14 -0.22
N ILE A 158 -1.30 4.98 0.33
CA ILE A 158 -0.63 3.70 0.02
C ILE A 158 -0.82 3.34 -1.46
N ARG A 159 -2.02 3.50 -2.00
CA ARG A 159 -2.28 3.26 -3.44
C ARG A 159 -1.45 4.18 -4.32
N GLN A 160 -1.30 5.44 -3.95
CA GLN A 160 -0.45 6.38 -4.68
C GLN A 160 1.02 6.00 -4.58
N SER A 161 1.49 5.61 -3.39
CA SER A 161 2.87 5.16 -3.17
C SER A 161 3.17 3.90 -3.98
N ASN A 162 2.25 2.94 -4.02
CA ASN A 162 2.41 1.71 -4.79
C ASN A 162 2.51 1.98 -6.29
N ARG A 163 1.68 2.88 -6.86
CA ARG A 163 1.81 3.28 -8.26
C ARG A 163 3.17 3.89 -8.56
N LYS A 164 3.63 4.77 -7.68
CA LYS A 164 4.94 5.40 -7.82
C LYS A 164 6.08 4.37 -7.76
N LEU A 165 5.99 3.39 -6.84
CA LEU A 165 6.97 2.31 -6.74
C LEU A 165 6.97 1.42 -7.99
N ASP A 166 5.81 1.15 -8.59
CA ASP A 166 5.72 0.40 -9.85
C ASP A 166 6.39 1.16 -11.00
N GLU A 167 6.10 2.45 -11.16
CA GLU A 167 6.76 3.30 -12.15
C GLU A 167 8.28 3.31 -11.98
N MET A 168 8.76 3.39 -10.74
CA MET A 168 10.19 3.37 -10.42
C MET A 168 10.82 2.01 -10.68
N PHE A 169 10.08 0.92 -10.41
CA PHE A 169 10.52 -0.44 -10.73
C PHE A 169 10.69 -0.61 -12.24
N GLN A 170 9.73 -0.17 -13.05
CA GLN A 170 9.82 -0.24 -14.50
C GLN A 170 11.01 0.60 -15.03
N ALA A 171 11.24 1.77 -14.47
CA ALA A 171 12.42 2.58 -14.81
C ALA A 171 13.73 1.85 -14.49
N ASN A 172 13.82 1.20 -13.31
CA ASN A 172 14.99 0.41 -12.93
C ASN A 172 15.24 -0.77 -13.87
N VAL A 173 14.19 -1.47 -14.32
CA VAL A 173 14.31 -2.55 -15.30
C VAL A 173 14.86 -2.01 -16.61
N ASN A 174 14.39 -0.86 -17.09
CA ASN A 174 14.90 -0.25 -18.31
C ASN A 174 16.37 0.14 -18.19
N TYR A 175 16.78 0.76 -17.07
CA TYR A 175 18.20 1.06 -16.81
C TYR A 175 19.05 -0.19 -16.74
N TYR A 176 18.54 -1.27 -16.15
CA TYR A 176 19.22 -2.55 -16.13
C TYR A 176 19.43 -3.10 -17.56
N HIS A 177 18.42 -3.00 -18.42
CA HIS A 177 18.53 -3.41 -19.82
C HIS A 177 19.59 -2.59 -20.56
N GLU A 178 19.65 -1.28 -20.34
CA GLU A 178 20.71 -0.42 -20.91
C GLU A 178 22.10 -0.85 -20.39
N LEU A 179 22.24 -1.09 -19.08
CA LEU A 179 23.51 -1.53 -18.50
C LEU A 179 24.00 -2.84 -19.12
N VAL A 180 23.09 -3.80 -19.39
CA VAL A 180 23.43 -5.08 -20.05
C VAL A 180 24.02 -4.84 -21.44
N LYS A 181 23.52 -3.84 -22.21
CA LYS A 181 24.10 -3.47 -23.51
C LYS A 181 25.56 -3.01 -23.37
N TYR A 182 25.85 -2.17 -22.37
CA TYR A 182 27.22 -1.70 -22.10
C TYR A 182 28.13 -2.83 -21.64
N ILE A 183 27.64 -3.77 -20.82
CA ILE A 183 28.40 -4.95 -20.41
C ILE A 183 28.77 -5.80 -21.64
N LEU A 184 27.79 -6.11 -22.51
CA LEU A 184 28.01 -6.88 -23.72
C LEU A 184 28.98 -6.16 -24.70
N ALA A 185 28.81 -4.85 -24.83
CA ALA A 185 29.72 -4.06 -25.65
C ALA A 185 31.17 -4.06 -25.10
N GLY A 186 31.33 -3.98 -23.78
CA GLY A 186 32.66 -4.10 -23.15
C GLY A 186 33.27 -5.51 -23.35
N GLU A 187 32.45 -6.57 -23.26
CA GLU A 187 32.90 -7.95 -23.52
C GLU A 187 33.27 -8.21 -24.98
N GLN A 188 32.61 -7.54 -25.95
CA GLN A 188 32.90 -7.66 -27.38
C GLN A 188 34.06 -6.75 -27.83
N GLY A 189 34.27 -5.63 -27.15
CA GLY A 189 35.31 -4.63 -27.50
C GLY A 189 36.69 -4.92 -26.89
N CYS A 190 36.77 -5.89 -25.96
CA CYS A 190 38.04 -6.34 -25.35
C CYS A 190 38.51 -7.65 -25.94
#